data_ce40341f0632bc4161d3c21ef6718e7b
#
_entry.id   ce40341f0632bc4161d3c21ef6718e7b
#
_cell.length_a   1.000
_cell.length_b   1.000
_cell.length_c   1.000
_cell.angle_alpha   90.00
_cell.angle_beta   90.00
_cell.angle_gamma   90.00
#
_symmetry.space_group_name_H-M   'P 1'
#
loop_
_entity.id
_entity.type
_entity.pdbx_description
1 polymer ?
#
loop_
_entity_poly.entity_id
_entity_poly.type
_entity_poly.pdbx_seq_one_letter_code
_entity_poly.pdbx_strand_id
1 'polypeptide(L)'
;MVIKNQALREKFARCLRSAGFHNPNYFCNPAVEAAYGEGEEWLALVKNVIRDNREFALAFIDQECAPCKMIPGEGTFLLWVDYSALGVAEEVWNDTLLHEGKVACSMGGSFGEEGRGFFRINLAQPPVMFKEAMTRIKKCVEGIQR
;
A
#
# COMPACT_ATOMS: atom_id res chain seq x y z
N MET A 1 -1.37 -10.43 -19.06
CA MET A 1 -0.32 -9.97 -20.02
C MET A 1 -0.75 -10.33 -21.43
N VAL A 2 -0.70 -9.39 -22.39
CA VAL A 2 -1.06 -9.61 -23.80
C VAL A 2 0.22 -9.51 -24.66
N ILE A 3 0.54 -10.60 -25.38
CA ILE A 3 1.71 -10.65 -26.28
C ILE A 3 1.18 -10.76 -27.71
N LYS A 4 1.25 -9.66 -28.47
CA LYS A 4 0.73 -9.60 -29.85
C LYS A 4 1.57 -10.44 -30.84
N ASN A 5 2.90 -10.42 -30.68
CA ASN A 5 3.81 -11.20 -31.53
C ASN A 5 3.64 -12.70 -31.28
N GLN A 6 3.26 -13.46 -32.30
CA GLN A 6 2.98 -14.89 -32.20
C GLN A 6 4.20 -15.70 -31.75
N ALA A 7 5.34 -15.51 -32.39
CA ALA A 7 6.55 -16.28 -32.08
C ALA A 7 7.02 -16.06 -30.64
N LEU A 8 6.95 -14.81 -30.16
CA LEU A 8 7.27 -14.46 -28.76
C LEU A 8 6.26 -15.09 -27.79
N ARG A 9 4.97 -15.06 -28.12
CA ARG A 9 3.93 -15.67 -27.32
C ARG A 9 4.13 -17.19 -27.18
N GLU A 10 4.46 -17.88 -28.27
CA GLU A 10 4.73 -19.32 -28.28
C GLU A 10 5.98 -19.68 -27.47
N LYS A 11 7.06 -18.88 -27.61
CA LYS A 11 8.27 -19.03 -26.79
C LYS A 11 7.98 -18.87 -25.31
N PHE A 12 7.24 -17.82 -24.95
CA PHE A 12 6.83 -17.56 -23.58
C PHE A 12 5.96 -18.69 -23.03
N ALA A 13 4.96 -19.16 -23.77
CA ALA A 13 4.11 -20.27 -23.37
C ALA A 13 4.89 -21.59 -23.16
N ARG A 14 5.94 -21.85 -23.98
CA ARG A 14 6.83 -22.99 -23.74
C ARG A 14 7.64 -22.85 -22.46
N CYS A 15 8.20 -21.66 -22.21
CA CYS A 15 8.93 -21.39 -20.97
C CYS A 15 8.06 -21.56 -19.72
N LEU A 16 6.83 -21.06 -19.76
CA LEU A 16 5.90 -21.24 -18.63
C LEU A 16 5.57 -22.72 -18.39
N ARG A 17 5.28 -23.46 -19.44
CA ARG A 17 5.01 -24.91 -19.31
C ARG A 17 6.19 -25.68 -18.76
N SER A 18 7.41 -25.40 -19.25
CA SER A 18 8.62 -26.08 -18.76
C SER A 18 8.93 -25.74 -17.31
N ALA A 19 8.49 -24.56 -16.83
CA ALA A 19 8.60 -24.15 -15.43
C ALA A 19 7.44 -24.64 -14.54
N GLY A 20 6.48 -25.40 -15.06
CA GLY A 20 5.33 -25.92 -14.32
C GLY A 20 4.16 -24.92 -14.14
N PHE A 21 4.26 -23.71 -14.72
CA PHE A 21 3.19 -22.70 -14.67
C PHE A 21 2.15 -22.90 -15.78
N HIS A 22 1.49 -24.05 -15.81
CA HIS A 22 0.56 -24.38 -16.87
C HIS A 22 -0.88 -24.62 -16.40
N ASN A 23 -1.09 -24.82 -15.13
CA ASN A 23 -2.43 -25.01 -14.57
C ASN A 23 -2.74 -23.94 -13.53
N PRO A 24 -3.73 -23.05 -13.78
CA PRO A 24 -4.23 -22.16 -12.74
C PRO A 24 -4.87 -22.99 -11.61
N ASN A 25 -4.88 -22.43 -10.42
CA ASN A 25 -5.64 -23.00 -9.32
C ASN A 25 -7.11 -23.17 -9.74
N TYR A 26 -7.75 -24.27 -9.34
CA TYR A 26 -9.14 -24.59 -9.70
C TYR A 26 -10.13 -23.45 -9.40
N PHE A 27 -9.90 -22.70 -8.34
CA PHE A 27 -10.77 -21.59 -7.92
C PHE A 27 -10.48 -20.27 -8.65
N CYS A 28 -9.40 -20.16 -9.44
CA CYS A 28 -9.06 -18.90 -10.11
C CYS A 28 -10.15 -18.43 -11.08
N ASN A 29 -10.69 -19.33 -11.92
CA ASN A 29 -11.67 -18.94 -12.90
C ASN A 29 -13.00 -18.51 -12.26
N PRO A 30 -13.64 -19.30 -11.38
CA PRO A 30 -14.87 -18.88 -10.72
C PRO A 30 -14.67 -17.64 -9.83
N ALA A 31 -13.50 -17.45 -9.22
CA ALA A 31 -13.22 -16.24 -8.45
C ALA A 31 -13.17 -14.98 -9.33
N VAL A 32 -12.56 -15.08 -10.52
CA VAL A 32 -12.53 -13.96 -11.49
C VAL A 32 -13.93 -13.68 -12.03
N GLU A 33 -14.68 -14.70 -12.40
CA GLU A 33 -16.05 -14.56 -12.89
C GLU A 33 -16.96 -13.90 -11.85
N ALA A 34 -16.92 -14.34 -10.60
CA ALA A 34 -17.68 -13.75 -9.49
C ALA A 34 -17.26 -12.30 -9.23
N ALA A 35 -15.94 -12.03 -9.17
CA ALA A 35 -15.44 -10.68 -8.88
C ALA A 35 -15.85 -9.65 -9.95
N TYR A 36 -15.82 -10.02 -11.23
CA TYR A 36 -16.17 -9.13 -12.33
C TYR A 36 -17.66 -9.16 -12.69
N GLY A 37 -18.38 -10.24 -12.38
CA GLY A 37 -19.81 -10.37 -12.65
C GLY A 37 -20.69 -9.81 -11.53
N GLU A 38 -20.31 -9.99 -10.29
CA GLU A 38 -21.16 -9.72 -9.12
C GLU A 38 -20.52 -8.75 -8.10
N GLY A 39 -19.24 -8.36 -8.29
CA GLY A 39 -18.47 -7.60 -7.30
C GLY A 39 -18.67 -6.09 -7.33
N GLU A 40 -19.53 -5.53 -8.18
CA GLU A 40 -19.63 -4.06 -8.38
C GLU A 40 -20.05 -3.30 -7.13
N GLU A 41 -21.08 -3.77 -6.43
CA GLU A 41 -21.57 -3.12 -5.20
C GLU A 41 -20.48 -3.14 -4.08
N TRP A 42 -19.84 -4.31 -3.91
CA TRP A 42 -18.75 -4.44 -2.95
C TRP A 42 -17.59 -3.50 -3.27
N LEU A 43 -17.21 -3.43 -4.55
CA LEU A 43 -16.14 -2.54 -5.01
C LEU A 43 -16.48 -1.07 -4.77
N ALA A 44 -17.73 -0.66 -4.98
CA ALA A 44 -18.20 0.70 -4.71
C ALA A 44 -18.08 1.05 -3.21
N LEU A 45 -18.46 0.14 -2.32
CA LEU A 45 -18.31 0.31 -0.87
C LEU A 45 -16.84 0.43 -0.46
N VAL A 46 -15.97 -0.43 -0.97
CA VAL A 46 -14.53 -0.39 -0.69
C VAL A 46 -13.89 0.91 -1.19
N LYS A 47 -14.27 1.36 -2.40
CA LYS A 47 -13.80 2.67 -2.93
C LYS A 47 -14.20 3.84 -2.04
N ASN A 48 -15.40 3.82 -1.47
CA ASN A 48 -15.83 4.85 -0.53
C ASN A 48 -14.97 4.84 0.75
N VAL A 49 -14.74 3.67 1.34
CA VAL A 49 -13.85 3.53 2.51
C VAL A 49 -12.43 4.06 2.21
N ILE A 50 -11.87 3.70 1.05
CA ILE A 50 -10.53 4.17 0.64
C ILE A 50 -10.51 5.69 0.49
N ARG A 51 -11.53 6.28 -0.14
CA ARG A 51 -11.66 7.73 -0.28
C ARG A 51 -11.72 8.43 1.06
N ASP A 52 -12.62 7.98 1.95
CA ASP A 52 -12.84 8.59 3.24
C ASP A 52 -11.59 8.48 4.14
N ASN A 53 -10.90 7.33 4.11
CA ASN A 53 -9.62 7.16 4.81
C ASN A 53 -8.51 8.04 4.20
N ARG A 54 -8.51 8.26 2.88
CA ARG A 54 -7.55 9.15 2.21
C ARG A 54 -7.76 10.61 2.63
N GLU A 55 -9.00 11.08 2.60
CA GLU A 55 -9.34 12.45 3.01
C GLU A 55 -8.97 12.68 4.48
N PHE A 56 -9.30 11.72 5.35
CA PHE A 56 -8.88 11.77 6.75
C PHE A 56 -7.35 11.80 6.89
N ALA A 57 -6.62 10.92 6.19
CA ALA A 57 -5.16 10.87 6.28
C ALA A 57 -4.49 12.16 5.82
N LEU A 58 -4.98 12.77 4.72
CA LEU A 58 -4.49 14.06 4.22
C LEU A 58 -4.57 15.13 5.30
N ALA A 59 -5.76 15.34 5.86
CA ALA A 59 -5.98 16.34 6.89
C ALA A 59 -5.17 16.02 8.17
N PHE A 60 -5.14 14.76 8.58
CA PHE A 60 -4.47 14.35 9.81
C PHE A 60 -2.95 14.48 9.73
N ILE A 61 -2.33 14.08 8.61
CA ILE A 61 -0.88 14.20 8.43
C ILE A 61 -0.47 15.66 8.41
N ASP A 62 -1.21 16.50 7.69
CA ASP A 62 -0.91 17.92 7.59
C ASP A 62 -1.02 18.66 8.92
N GLN A 63 -2.04 18.32 9.73
CA GLN A 63 -2.31 19.01 11.00
C GLN A 63 -1.57 18.44 12.20
N GLU A 64 -1.33 17.12 12.22
CA GLU A 64 -0.96 16.39 13.42
C GLU A 64 0.39 15.65 13.32
N CYS A 65 0.94 15.49 12.13
CA CYS A 65 2.16 14.71 11.93
C CYS A 65 3.32 15.53 11.33
N ALA A 66 3.33 16.84 11.49
CA ALA A 66 4.45 17.65 11.02
C ALA A 66 5.79 17.14 11.60
N PRO A 67 6.87 17.05 10.80
CA PRO A 67 7.02 17.56 9.45
C PRO A 67 6.70 16.57 8.32
N CYS A 68 6.08 15.43 8.62
CA CYS A 68 5.69 14.45 7.60
C CYS A 68 4.72 15.06 6.57
N LYS A 69 4.81 14.57 5.33
CA LYS A 69 3.94 15.04 4.25
C LYS A 69 3.35 13.86 3.49
N MET A 70 2.09 13.95 3.14
CA MET A 70 1.46 13.00 2.25
C MET A 70 1.78 13.33 0.80
N ILE A 71 2.18 12.32 0.02
CA ILE A 71 2.32 12.46 -1.43
C ILE A 71 0.94 12.26 -2.06
N PRO A 72 0.38 13.28 -2.72
CA PRO A 72 -0.92 13.17 -3.35
C PRO A 72 -0.89 12.16 -4.50
N GLY A 73 -1.95 11.39 -4.65
CA GLY A 73 -2.11 10.42 -5.73
C GLY A 73 -3.57 9.98 -5.83
N GLU A 74 -4.07 9.85 -7.06
CA GLU A 74 -5.46 9.46 -7.32
C GLU A 74 -5.65 7.95 -7.47
N GLY A 75 -4.56 7.22 -7.71
CA GLY A 75 -4.58 5.79 -7.96
C GLY A 75 -4.38 4.95 -6.70
N THR A 76 -4.88 3.75 -6.74
CA THR A 76 -4.71 2.67 -5.77
C THR A 76 -5.30 2.94 -4.38
N PHE A 77 -5.17 1.95 -3.51
CA PHE A 77 -5.52 2.00 -2.09
C PHE A 77 -4.28 2.18 -1.18
N LEU A 78 -3.17 2.61 -1.78
CA LEU A 78 -1.89 2.78 -1.09
C LEU A 78 -1.55 4.27 -1.04
N LEU A 79 -0.98 4.69 0.08
CA LEU A 79 -0.60 6.06 0.35
C LEU A 79 0.89 6.12 0.66
N TRP A 80 1.62 7.02 0.03
CA TRP A 80 2.99 7.36 0.36
C TRP A 80 3.05 8.56 1.30
N VAL A 81 3.86 8.41 2.34
CA VAL A 81 4.12 9.47 3.33
C VAL A 81 5.62 9.74 3.36
N ASP A 82 5.99 10.97 3.12
CA ASP A 82 7.35 11.48 3.26
C ASP A 82 7.61 11.80 4.73
N TYR A 83 8.61 11.16 5.32
CA TYR A 83 9.11 11.43 6.67
C TYR A 83 10.56 11.93 6.68
N SER A 84 11.14 12.21 5.52
CA SER A 84 12.55 12.58 5.36
C SER A 84 12.94 13.77 6.24
N ALA A 85 12.02 14.70 6.47
CA ALA A 85 12.23 15.87 7.31
C ALA A 85 12.35 15.56 8.82
N LEU A 86 12.07 14.33 9.27
CA LEU A 86 12.37 13.88 10.63
C LEU A 86 13.88 13.66 10.85
N GLY A 87 14.66 13.51 9.77
CA GLY A 87 16.12 13.37 9.85
C GLY A 87 16.60 12.06 10.48
N VAL A 88 15.77 11.02 10.51
CA VAL A 88 16.11 9.71 11.10
C VAL A 88 16.36 8.66 10.01
N ALA A 89 17.22 7.69 10.32
CA ALA A 89 17.47 6.56 9.44
C ALA A 89 16.21 5.68 9.29
N GLU A 90 16.06 5.02 8.13
CA GLU A 90 14.90 4.18 7.82
C GLU A 90 14.72 3.05 8.84
N GLU A 91 15.83 2.45 9.28
CA GLU A 91 15.83 1.37 10.26
C GLU A 91 15.27 1.83 11.61
N VAL A 92 15.66 3.03 12.05
CA VAL A 92 15.18 3.64 13.30
C VAL A 92 13.69 3.95 13.20
N TRP A 93 13.27 4.55 12.10
CA TRP A 93 11.85 4.86 11.87
C TRP A 93 10.98 3.61 11.82
N ASN A 94 11.42 2.59 11.07
CA ASN A 94 10.72 1.31 11.00
C ASN A 94 10.60 0.64 12.37
N ASP A 95 11.68 0.64 13.15
CA ASP A 95 11.70 0.06 14.50
C ASP A 95 10.74 0.79 15.44
N THR A 96 10.75 2.13 15.42
CA THR A 96 9.82 2.96 16.19
C THR A 96 8.35 2.67 15.81
N LEU A 97 8.02 2.64 14.52
CA LEU A 97 6.66 2.33 14.07
C LEU A 97 6.23 0.93 14.53
N LEU A 98 7.11 -0.07 14.38
CA LEU A 98 6.79 -1.46 14.65
C LEU A 98 6.70 -1.75 16.15
N HIS A 99 7.68 -1.28 16.93
CA HIS A 99 7.81 -1.67 18.34
C HIS A 99 7.16 -0.70 19.32
N GLU A 100 7.15 0.59 19.04
CA GLU A 100 6.49 1.58 19.89
C GLU A 100 5.06 1.87 19.40
N GLY A 101 4.91 2.16 18.10
CA GLY A 101 3.62 2.44 17.49
C GLY A 101 2.73 1.21 17.30
N LYS A 102 3.30 0.00 17.25
CA LYS A 102 2.60 -1.24 16.88
C LYS A 102 1.89 -1.11 15.52
N VAL A 103 2.53 -0.42 14.59
CA VAL A 103 2.03 -0.22 13.22
C VAL A 103 3.08 -0.76 12.25
N ALA A 104 2.71 -1.75 11.44
CA ALA A 104 3.56 -2.27 10.38
C ALA A 104 3.28 -1.53 9.07
N CYS A 105 4.30 -0.85 8.54
CA CYS A 105 4.27 -0.15 7.26
C CYS A 105 5.28 -0.76 6.29
N SER A 106 5.12 -0.49 4.99
CA SER A 106 6.17 -0.82 4.02
C SER A 106 7.12 0.36 3.91
N MET A 107 8.40 0.15 4.24
CA MET A 107 9.43 1.18 4.09
C MET A 107 9.80 1.38 2.63
N GLY A 108 10.01 2.63 2.25
CA GLY A 108 10.24 3.03 0.87
C GLY A 108 11.52 2.49 0.28
N GLY A 109 12.59 2.35 1.05
CA GLY A 109 13.85 1.75 0.60
C GLY A 109 13.70 0.32 0.06
N SER A 110 12.65 -0.42 0.47
CA SER A 110 12.35 -1.74 -0.10
C SER A 110 11.88 -1.70 -1.57
N PHE A 111 11.55 -0.51 -2.10
CA PHE A 111 11.13 -0.28 -3.49
C PHE A 111 12.21 0.35 -4.36
N GLY A 112 13.36 0.66 -3.80
CA GLY A 112 14.49 1.28 -4.46
C GLY A 112 15.08 2.44 -3.65
N GLU A 113 16.27 2.90 -4.05
CA GLU A 113 17.00 3.95 -3.32
C GLU A 113 16.21 5.28 -3.27
N GLU A 114 15.47 5.60 -4.33
CA GLU A 114 14.60 6.79 -4.40
C GLU A 114 13.42 6.75 -3.43
N GLY A 115 13.11 5.57 -2.92
CA GLY A 115 12.05 5.39 -1.91
C GLY A 115 12.47 5.69 -0.48
N ARG A 116 13.76 5.88 -0.21
CA ARG A 116 14.25 6.22 1.14
C ARG A 116 13.66 7.55 1.61
N GLY A 117 13.30 7.62 2.88
CA GLY A 117 12.60 8.77 3.45
C GLY A 117 11.08 8.71 3.29
N PHE A 118 10.56 7.63 2.69
CA PHE A 118 9.12 7.40 2.56
C PHE A 118 8.69 6.11 3.26
N PHE A 119 7.42 6.06 3.67
CA PHE A 119 6.75 4.82 4.03
C PHE A 119 5.37 4.75 3.41
N ARG A 120 4.87 3.54 3.23
CA ARG A 120 3.62 3.26 2.53
C ARG A 120 2.58 2.68 3.47
N ILE A 121 1.37 3.25 3.45
CA ILE A 121 0.23 2.81 4.25
C ILE A 121 -0.86 2.26 3.33
N ASN A 122 -1.64 1.28 3.83
CA ASN A 122 -2.82 0.75 3.16
C ASN A 122 -4.07 1.50 3.65
N LEU A 123 -4.81 2.10 2.72
CA LEU A 123 -6.06 2.82 2.96
C LEU A 123 -7.30 1.91 3.01
N ALA A 124 -7.21 0.68 2.47
CA ALA A 124 -8.31 -0.28 2.46
C ALA A 124 -8.42 -1.01 3.81
N GLN A 125 -8.52 -0.25 4.87
CA GLN A 125 -8.67 -0.72 6.24
C GLN A 125 -10.01 -0.25 6.83
N PRO A 126 -10.60 -0.98 7.79
CA PRO A 126 -11.74 -0.46 8.53
C PRO A 126 -11.43 0.92 9.13
N PRO A 127 -12.31 1.92 8.99
CA PRO A 127 -12.01 3.30 9.41
C PRO A 127 -11.54 3.44 10.86
N VAL A 128 -12.09 2.64 11.77
CA VAL A 128 -11.71 2.66 13.20
C VAL A 128 -10.26 2.23 13.38
N MET A 129 -9.84 1.13 12.72
CA MET A 129 -8.47 0.63 12.79
C MET A 129 -7.50 1.60 12.11
N PHE A 130 -7.91 2.17 10.98
CA PHE A 130 -7.11 3.13 10.25
C PHE A 130 -6.82 4.39 11.09
N LYS A 131 -7.85 4.99 11.70
CA LYS A 131 -7.71 6.16 12.59
C LYS A 131 -6.83 5.88 13.80
N GLU A 132 -6.97 4.71 14.39
CA GLU A 132 -6.10 4.28 15.50
C GLU A 132 -4.64 4.17 15.05
N ALA A 133 -4.37 3.55 13.89
CA ALA A 133 -3.02 3.47 13.35
C ALA A 133 -2.42 4.86 13.10
N MET A 134 -3.18 5.80 12.54
CA MET A 134 -2.75 7.18 12.33
C MET A 134 -2.41 7.89 13.64
N THR A 135 -3.21 7.68 14.68
CA THR A 135 -2.93 8.23 16.02
C THR A 135 -1.63 7.68 16.62
N ARG A 136 -1.33 6.41 16.39
CA ARG A 136 -0.08 5.78 16.82
C ARG A 136 1.12 6.30 16.04
N ILE A 137 0.98 6.49 14.73
CA ILE A 137 2.02 7.13 13.89
C ILE A 137 2.33 8.54 14.40
N LYS A 138 1.32 9.35 14.72
CA LYS A 138 1.52 10.67 15.33
C LYS A 138 2.38 10.59 16.57
N LYS A 139 2.10 9.67 17.51
CA LYS A 139 2.88 9.50 18.73
C LYS A 139 4.34 9.14 18.45
N CYS A 140 4.59 8.33 17.41
CA CYS A 140 5.96 8.02 16.97
C CYS A 140 6.67 9.26 16.44
N VAL A 141 6.01 10.10 15.65
CA VAL A 141 6.56 11.39 15.17
C VAL A 141 6.92 12.29 16.34
N GLU A 142 6.02 12.46 17.31
CA GLU A 142 6.24 13.27 18.51
C GLU A 142 7.39 12.71 19.38
N GLY A 143 7.54 11.38 19.44
CA GLY A 143 8.63 10.72 20.17
C GLY A 143 10.00 10.98 19.57
N ILE A 144 10.10 11.02 18.25
CA ILE A 144 11.36 11.33 17.52
C ILE A 144 11.77 12.78 17.67
N GLN A 145 10.83 13.71 17.83
CA GLN A 145 11.10 15.15 17.92
C GLN A 145 11.50 15.64 19.32
N ARG A 146 11.45 14.76 20.33
CA ARG A 146 11.87 15.07 21.72
C ARG A 146 13.33 14.78 21.96
#